data_e031befa46fe00ee11786e8e1f41c7f8
#
_entry.id   e031befa46fe00ee11786e8e1f41c7f8
#
_cell.length_a   1.000
_cell.length_b   1.000
_cell.length_c   1.000
_cell.angle_alpha   90.00
_cell.angle_beta   90.00
_cell.angle_gamma   90.00
#
_symmetry.space_group_name_H-M   'P 1'
#
loop_
_entity.id
_entity.type
_entity.pdbx_description
1 polymer ?
#
loop_
_entity_poly.entity_id
_entity_poly.type
_entity_poly.pdbx_seq_one_letter_code
_entity_poly.pdbx_strand_id
1 'polypeptide(L)'
;TTIQESINSFIIPDGRGSIIHNKKYKLINDTYNASPASMKFGIERFSKMKSENHKILIIGDMLELGKHEIEEHEKLGNLINSKNIDIVLTMGDAMLHLYNTLNKNYKYKAHFFNIKKLKEEFKSIVKKNDIVFIKGSRKMKLEQVYN
;
A
#
# COMPACT_ATOMS: atom_id res chain seq x y z
N THR A 1 -17.66 4.52 -9.81
CA THR A 1 -18.44 3.76 -10.78
C THR A 1 -17.55 3.09 -11.81
N THR A 2 -18.10 2.15 -12.55
CA THR A 2 -17.34 1.44 -13.58
C THR A 2 -16.81 2.36 -14.67
N ILE A 3 -17.59 3.35 -15.08
CA ILE A 3 -17.18 4.32 -16.10
C ILE A 3 -16.03 5.17 -15.60
N GLN A 4 -16.11 5.65 -14.38
CA GLN A 4 -15.07 6.47 -13.76
C GLN A 4 -13.78 5.66 -13.61
N GLU A 5 -13.89 4.43 -13.17
CA GLU A 5 -12.74 3.55 -13.01
C GLU A 5 -12.09 3.21 -14.34
N SER A 6 -12.88 2.96 -15.36
CA SER A 6 -12.36 2.68 -16.70
C SER A 6 -11.61 3.87 -17.28
N ILE A 7 -12.10 5.09 -17.07
CA ILE A 7 -11.44 6.30 -17.52
C ILE A 7 -10.10 6.46 -16.80
N ASN A 8 -10.09 6.26 -15.47
CA ASN A 8 -8.86 6.37 -14.70
C ASN A 8 -7.82 5.34 -15.13
N SER A 9 -8.24 4.09 -15.32
CA SER A 9 -7.34 3.03 -15.77
C SER A 9 -6.77 3.31 -17.15
N PHE A 10 -7.53 3.95 -18.01
CA PHE A 10 -7.13 4.26 -19.36
C PHE A 10 -6.07 5.38 -19.42
N ILE A 11 -6.21 6.40 -18.56
CA ILE A 11 -5.35 7.58 -18.61
C ILE A 11 -4.08 7.43 -17.77
N ILE A 12 -4.17 6.68 -16.67
CA ILE A 12 -3.06 6.56 -15.71
C ILE A 12 -2.16 5.41 -16.12
N PRO A 13 -0.84 5.65 -16.35
CA PRO A 13 0.09 4.58 -16.68
C PRO A 13 0.12 3.49 -15.61
N ASP A 14 0.44 2.28 -16.02
CA ASP A 14 0.54 1.14 -15.12
C ASP A 14 1.54 1.42 -13.98
N GLY A 15 1.17 1.07 -12.77
CA GLY A 15 1.99 1.31 -11.58
C GLY A 15 1.91 2.72 -11.04
N ARG A 16 1.07 3.59 -11.60
CA ARG A 16 0.95 5.00 -11.20
C ARG A 16 -0.46 5.36 -10.76
N GLY A 17 -1.06 4.50 -9.91
CA GLY A 17 -2.40 4.74 -9.40
C GLY A 17 -3.49 4.10 -10.23
N SER A 18 -3.14 3.20 -11.15
CA SER A 18 -4.14 2.50 -11.95
C SER A 18 -4.96 1.55 -11.09
N ILE A 19 -6.22 1.36 -11.46
CA ILE A 19 -7.13 0.49 -10.73
C ILE A 19 -7.25 -0.84 -11.48
N ILE A 20 -7.00 -1.92 -10.76
CA ILE A 20 -7.10 -3.28 -11.30
C ILE A 20 -8.26 -3.98 -10.60
N HIS A 21 -9.23 -4.42 -11.39
CA HIS A 21 -10.36 -5.19 -10.89
C HIS A 21 -10.12 -6.66 -11.14
N ASN A 22 -10.32 -7.48 -10.12
CA ASN A 22 -10.45 -8.91 -10.33
C ASN A 22 -11.74 -9.39 -9.65
N LYS A 23 -12.04 -10.68 -9.77
CA LYS A 23 -13.29 -11.21 -9.24
C LYS A 23 -13.39 -11.17 -7.72
N LYS A 24 -12.26 -11.03 -7.04
CA LYS A 24 -12.20 -11.12 -5.59
C LYS A 24 -12.08 -9.76 -4.92
N TYR A 25 -11.18 -8.92 -5.41
CA TYR A 25 -10.88 -7.64 -4.78
C TYR A 25 -10.57 -6.56 -5.82
N LYS A 26 -10.55 -5.31 -5.35
CA LYS A 26 -10.13 -4.17 -6.16
C LYS A 26 -8.74 -3.74 -5.70
N LEU A 27 -7.84 -3.52 -6.62
CA LEU A 27 -6.46 -3.13 -6.31
C LEU A 27 -6.13 -1.81 -6.97
N ILE A 28 -5.59 -0.87 -6.18
CA ILE A 28 -5.03 0.37 -6.69
C ILE A 28 -3.53 0.17 -6.76
N ASN A 29 -3.01 0.10 -8.00
CA ASN A 29 -1.62 -0.18 -8.26
C ASN A 29 -0.84 1.12 -8.40
N ASP A 30 0.02 1.43 -7.42
CA ASP A 30 0.86 2.62 -7.44
C ASP A 30 2.30 2.23 -7.10
N THR A 31 2.83 1.28 -7.87
CA THR A 31 4.13 0.67 -7.62
C THR A 31 5.27 1.32 -8.40
N TYR A 32 5.00 2.38 -9.16
CA TYR A 32 6.02 3.01 -9.98
C TYR A 32 7.09 3.71 -9.16
N ASN A 33 6.69 4.47 -8.14
CA ASN A 33 7.62 5.19 -7.29
C ASN A 33 6.97 5.58 -5.97
N ALA A 34 7.79 5.98 -4.99
CA ALA A 34 7.30 6.39 -3.69
C ALA A 34 8.21 7.47 -3.11
N SER A 35 7.65 8.64 -2.87
CA SER A 35 8.27 9.73 -2.13
C SER A 35 7.43 10.01 -0.89
N PRO A 36 7.96 10.74 0.12
CA PRO A 36 7.14 11.08 1.29
C PRO A 36 5.83 11.78 0.90
N ALA A 37 5.89 12.75 -0.01
CA ALA A 37 4.70 13.48 -0.44
C ALA A 37 3.71 12.59 -1.18
N SER A 38 4.17 11.74 -2.11
CA SER A 38 3.28 10.87 -2.87
C SER A 38 2.70 9.78 -2.02
N MET A 39 3.45 9.26 -1.04
CA MET A 39 2.94 8.27 -0.10
C MET A 39 1.84 8.87 0.78
N LYS A 40 2.09 10.05 1.34
CA LYS A 40 1.10 10.74 2.16
C LYS A 40 -0.19 10.97 1.37
N PHE A 41 -0.07 11.53 0.18
CA PHE A 41 -1.22 11.82 -0.66
C PHE A 41 -2.02 10.56 -1.00
N GLY A 42 -1.33 9.51 -1.42
CA GLY A 42 -1.97 8.25 -1.79
C GLY A 42 -2.68 7.58 -0.62
N ILE A 43 -2.04 7.55 0.54
CA ILE A 43 -2.62 6.95 1.74
C ILE A 43 -3.84 7.75 2.21
N GLU A 44 -3.76 9.08 2.18
CA GLU A 44 -4.91 9.92 2.56
C GLU A 44 -6.09 9.69 1.63
N ARG A 45 -5.86 9.59 0.33
CA ARG A 45 -6.93 9.30 -0.62
C ARG A 45 -7.51 7.90 -0.41
N PHE A 46 -6.65 6.91 -0.25
CA PHE A 46 -7.08 5.54 -0.02
C PHE A 46 -7.93 5.42 1.24
N SER A 47 -7.53 6.10 2.30
CA SER A 47 -8.25 6.01 3.57
C SER A 47 -9.69 6.52 3.48
N LYS A 48 -9.97 7.39 2.52
CA LYS A 48 -11.31 7.96 2.31
C LYS A 48 -12.17 7.11 1.38
N MET A 49 -11.59 6.12 0.74
CA MET A 49 -12.34 5.25 -0.16
C MET A 49 -13.22 4.29 0.64
N LYS A 50 -14.37 3.95 0.08
CA LYS A 50 -15.27 3.00 0.73
C LYS A 50 -14.91 1.59 0.30
N SER A 51 -14.97 0.65 1.23
CA SER A 51 -14.79 -0.76 0.96
C SER A 51 -15.97 -1.53 1.50
N GLU A 52 -16.39 -2.54 0.75
CA GLU A 52 -17.47 -3.42 1.21
C GLU A 52 -16.98 -4.42 2.26
N ASN A 53 -15.67 -4.58 2.40
CA ASN A 53 -15.06 -5.44 3.40
C ASN A 53 -13.87 -4.70 4.02
N HIS A 54 -12.64 -5.14 3.81
CA HIS A 54 -11.47 -4.51 4.45
C HIS A 54 -10.68 -3.64 3.50
N LYS A 55 -9.98 -2.65 4.08
CA LYS A 55 -8.98 -1.84 3.38
C LYS A 55 -7.61 -2.38 3.73
N ILE A 56 -6.86 -2.81 2.73
CA ILE A 56 -5.53 -3.38 2.90
C ILE A 56 -4.51 -2.43 2.29
N LEU A 57 -3.56 -1.97 3.11
CA LEU A 57 -2.46 -1.13 2.66
C LEU A 57 -1.20 -1.98 2.58
N ILE A 58 -0.56 -2.01 1.41
CA ILE A 58 0.71 -2.70 1.20
C ILE A 58 1.73 -1.68 0.75
N ILE A 59 2.75 -1.44 1.57
CA ILE A 59 3.72 -0.39 1.28
C ILE A 59 5.16 -0.90 1.46
N GLY A 60 6.04 -0.41 0.58
CA GLY A 60 7.45 -0.69 0.63
C GLY A 60 8.28 0.57 0.79
N ASP A 61 9.58 0.38 0.92
CA ASP A 61 10.52 1.46 1.23
C ASP A 61 10.40 2.65 0.32
N MET A 62 10.54 3.84 0.91
CA MET A 62 10.87 5.06 0.19
C MET A 62 12.40 5.14 0.15
N LEU A 63 12.97 5.23 -1.05
CA LEU A 63 14.43 5.25 -1.22
C LEU A 63 14.97 6.66 -1.43
N GLU A 64 16.29 6.79 -1.37
CA GLU A 64 17.00 8.03 -1.66
C GLU A 64 16.65 9.19 -0.70
N LEU A 65 16.31 8.86 0.56
CA LEU A 65 16.01 9.87 1.57
C LEU A 65 17.23 10.25 2.41
N GLY A 66 18.35 9.52 2.28
CA GLY A 66 19.57 9.79 3.02
C GLY A 66 19.34 9.80 4.52
N LYS A 67 19.81 10.83 5.19
CA LYS A 67 19.69 10.95 6.65
C LYS A 67 18.25 11.11 7.16
N HIS A 68 17.31 11.39 6.27
CA HIS A 68 15.90 11.56 6.64
C HIS A 68 15.11 10.26 6.55
N GLU A 69 15.75 9.15 6.20
CA GLU A 69 15.07 7.88 5.97
C GLU A 69 14.22 7.43 7.18
N ILE A 70 14.81 7.37 8.35
CA ILE A 70 14.10 6.92 9.54
C ILE A 70 12.95 7.86 9.88
N GLU A 71 13.23 9.18 9.92
CA GLU A 71 12.24 10.19 10.28
C GLU A 71 11.03 10.16 9.33
N GLU A 72 11.27 10.10 8.02
CA GLU A 72 10.19 10.11 7.06
C GLU A 72 9.33 8.84 7.12
N HIS A 73 9.95 7.69 7.35
CA HIS A 73 9.19 6.45 7.52
C HIS A 73 8.36 6.48 8.81
N GLU A 74 8.92 7.00 9.91
CA GLU A 74 8.18 7.11 11.17
C GLU A 74 7.02 8.11 11.05
N LYS A 75 7.21 9.23 10.39
CA LYS A 75 6.13 10.20 10.15
C LYS A 75 4.98 9.57 9.39
N LEU A 76 5.31 8.78 8.38
CA LEU A 76 4.29 8.11 7.58
C LEU A 76 3.53 7.08 8.41
N GLY A 77 4.22 6.35 9.28
CA GLY A 77 3.58 5.40 10.19
C GLY A 77 2.58 6.08 11.11
N ASN A 78 2.96 7.23 11.67
CA ASN A 78 2.06 8.00 12.52
C ASN A 78 0.83 8.50 11.74
N LEU A 79 1.03 8.90 10.49
CA LEU A 79 -0.08 9.28 9.62
C LEU A 79 -1.05 8.11 9.42
N ILE A 80 -0.52 6.93 9.13
CA ILE A 80 -1.34 5.74 8.91
C ILE A 80 -2.18 5.42 10.15
N ASN A 81 -1.61 5.58 11.34
CA ASN A 81 -2.34 5.37 12.59
C ASN A 81 -3.56 6.27 12.74
N SER A 82 -3.57 7.44 12.08
CA SER A 82 -4.67 8.39 12.14
C SER A 82 -5.74 8.13 11.08
N LYS A 83 -5.55 7.13 10.22
CA LYS A 83 -6.43 6.86 9.08
C LYS A 83 -7.24 5.59 9.28
N ASN A 84 -8.34 5.50 8.52
CA ASN A 84 -9.22 4.34 8.54
C ASN A 84 -8.69 3.26 7.58
N ILE A 85 -7.81 2.42 8.09
CA ILE A 85 -7.21 1.32 7.34
C ILE A 85 -7.24 0.08 8.24
N ASP A 86 -7.66 -1.05 7.69
CA ASP A 86 -7.88 -2.27 8.50
C ASP A 86 -6.65 -3.16 8.61
N ILE A 87 -5.90 -3.28 7.51
CA ILE A 87 -4.76 -4.19 7.43
C ILE A 87 -3.57 -3.45 6.82
N VAL A 88 -2.40 -3.60 7.43
CA VAL A 88 -1.16 -2.98 6.92
C VAL A 88 -0.10 -4.05 6.77
N LEU A 89 0.41 -4.19 5.55
CA LEU A 89 1.55 -5.06 5.25
C LEU A 89 2.69 -4.17 4.75
N THR A 90 3.85 -4.31 5.38
CA THR A 90 5.01 -3.50 5.04
C THR A 90 6.16 -4.38 4.58
N MET A 91 7.03 -3.84 3.71
CA MET A 91 8.18 -4.58 3.21
C MET A 91 9.40 -3.67 3.07
N GLY A 92 10.54 -4.16 3.51
CA GLY A 92 11.83 -3.51 3.34
C GLY A 92 12.50 -3.10 4.64
N ASP A 93 13.80 -2.82 4.55
CA ASP A 93 14.59 -2.47 5.74
C ASP A 93 14.15 -1.13 6.34
N ALA A 94 13.95 -0.12 5.49
CA ALA A 94 13.55 1.21 5.96
C ALA A 94 12.11 1.19 6.47
N MET A 95 11.25 0.42 5.85
CA MET A 95 9.84 0.32 6.24
C MET A 95 9.66 -0.29 7.63
N LEU A 96 10.66 -0.99 8.16
CA LEU A 96 10.61 -1.49 9.52
C LEU A 96 10.44 -0.36 10.54
N HIS A 97 11.05 0.80 10.28
CA HIS A 97 10.88 1.96 11.17
C HIS A 97 9.43 2.42 11.19
N LEU A 98 8.76 2.43 10.04
CA LEU A 98 7.34 2.73 9.97
C LEU A 98 6.53 1.67 10.71
N TYR A 99 6.82 0.41 10.45
CA TYR A 99 6.08 -0.70 11.06
C TYR A 99 6.10 -0.60 12.59
N ASN A 100 7.26 -0.26 13.14
CA ASN A 100 7.42 -0.13 14.59
C ASN A 100 6.62 1.04 15.20
N THR A 101 6.16 1.99 14.40
CA THR A 101 5.30 3.07 14.88
C THR A 101 3.81 2.72 14.83
N LEU A 102 3.45 1.65 14.15
CA LEU A 102 2.04 1.27 14.01
C LEU A 102 1.49 0.79 15.36
N ASN A 103 0.31 1.30 15.71
CA ASN A 103 -0.33 0.91 16.97
C ASN A 103 -0.98 -0.48 16.87
N LYS A 104 -1.69 -0.91 17.90
CA LYS A 104 -2.25 -2.26 18.00
C LYS A 104 -3.69 -2.37 17.46
N ASN A 105 -4.23 -1.30 16.90
CA ASN A 105 -5.65 -1.24 16.55
C ASN A 105 -6.00 -1.84 15.19
N TYR A 106 -5.01 -2.33 14.45
CA TYR A 106 -5.26 -2.92 13.14
C TYR A 106 -5.83 -4.32 13.28
N LYS A 107 -6.72 -4.68 12.35
CA LYS A 107 -7.22 -6.03 12.30
C LYS A 107 -6.10 -7.03 12.08
N TYR A 108 -5.11 -6.63 11.26
CA TYR A 108 -3.90 -7.41 11.06
C TYR A 108 -2.79 -6.50 10.55
N LYS A 109 -1.56 -6.74 10.96
CA LYS A 109 -0.39 -6.06 10.42
C LYS A 109 0.80 -7.02 10.45
N ALA A 110 1.66 -6.91 9.45
CA ALA A 110 2.87 -7.74 9.37
C ALA A 110 3.93 -7.02 8.56
N HIS A 111 5.19 -7.36 8.83
CA HIS A 111 6.35 -6.79 8.14
C HIS A 111 7.13 -7.90 7.44
N PHE A 112 7.65 -7.60 6.25
CA PHE A 112 8.36 -8.56 5.42
C PHE A 112 9.66 -7.97 4.90
N PHE A 113 10.66 -8.82 4.73
CA PHE A 113 11.93 -8.47 4.08
C PHE A 113 12.07 -9.15 2.72
N ASN A 114 11.09 -9.96 2.33
CA ASN A 114 11.14 -10.81 1.15
C ASN A 114 9.82 -10.73 0.40
N ILE A 115 9.90 -10.42 -0.90
CA ILE A 115 8.70 -10.23 -1.72
C ILE A 115 7.88 -11.52 -1.85
N LYS A 116 8.52 -12.65 -1.89
CA LYS A 116 7.82 -13.94 -2.00
C LYS A 116 6.94 -14.19 -0.78
N LYS A 117 7.46 -13.91 0.41
CA LYS A 117 6.71 -14.09 1.65
C LYS A 117 5.56 -13.09 1.75
N LEU A 118 5.77 -11.86 1.33
CA LEU A 118 4.71 -10.87 1.27
C LEU A 118 3.60 -11.33 0.32
N LYS A 119 3.97 -11.82 -0.85
CA LYS A 119 3.00 -12.33 -1.82
C LYS A 119 2.18 -13.49 -1.25
N GLU A 120 2.83 -14.45 -0.61
CA GLU A 120 2.16 -15.59 0.00
C GLU A 120 1.17 -15.13 1.07
N GLU A 121 1.58 -14.21 1.93
CA GLU A 121 0.71 -13.69 2.99
C GLU A 121 -0.47 -12.93 2.41
N PHE A 122 -0.23 -12.07 1.45
CA PHE A 122 -1.31 -11.32 0.81
C PHE A 122 -2.36 -12.26 0.22
N LYS A 123 -1.91 -13.28 -0.51
CA LYS A 123 -2.84 -14.23 -1.11
C LYS A 123 -3.66 -15.00 -0.08
N SER A 124 -3.09 -15.23 1.10
CA SER A 124 -3.80 -15.96 2.16
C SER A 124 -4.81 -15.10 2.91
N ILE A 125 -4.58 -13.78 3.02
CA ILE A 125 -5.44 -12.91 3.83
C ILE A 125 -6.46 -12.12 3.05
N VAL A 126 -6.24 -11.86 1.75
CA VAL A 126 -7.16 -11.05 0.96
C VAL A 126 -8.48 -11.79 0.78
N LYS A 127 -9.59 -11.06 0.98
CA LYS A 127 -10.95 -11.61 0.93
C LYS A 127 -11.76 -10.91 -0.16
N LYS A 128 -12.88 -11.53 -0.48
CA LYS A 128 -13.81 -10.94 -1.43
C LYS A 128 -14.27 -9.57 -0.96
N ASN A 129 -14.32 -8.63 -1.89
CA ASN A 129 -14.77 -7.25 -1.68
C ASN A 129 -13.79 -6.39 -0.88
N ASP A 130 -12.56 -6.87 -0.67
CA ASP A 130 -11.51 -6.03 -0.11
C ASP A 130 -11.07 -4.99 -1.14
N ILE A 131 -10.57 -3.86 -0.65
CA ILE A 131 -9.89 -2.89 -1.49
C ILE A 131 -8.44 -2.78 -1.01
N VAL A 132 -7.52 -2.82 -1.96
CA VAL A 132 -6.08 -2.88 -1.69
C VAL A 132 -5.38 -1.70 -2.34
N PHE A 133 -4.50 -1.04 -1.60
CA PHE A 133 -3.62 -0.01 -2.15
C PHE A 133 -2.18 -0.49 -1.98
N ILE A 134 -1.44 -0.55 -3.09
CA ILE A 134 -0.07 -1.03 -3.07
C ILE A 134 0.87 0.05 -3.63
N LYS A 135 1.88 0.45 -2.83
CA LYS A 135 2.80 1.52 -3.19
C LYS A 135 4.16 1.31 -2.54
N GLY A 136 5.21 1.58 -3.30
CA GLY A 136 6.59 1.51 -2.82
C GLY A 136 7.52 2.04 -3.90
N SER A 137 8.81 2.15 -3.59
CA SER A 137 9.77 2.57 -4.59
C SER A 137 9.84 1.54 -5.73
N ARG A 138 10.25 2.00 -6.90
CA ARG A 138 10.34 1.14 -8.10
C ARG A 138 11.20 -0.10 -7.86
N LYS A 139 12.28 0.03 -7.12
CA LYS A 139 13.21 -1.07 -6.85
C LYS A 139 12.58 -2.19 -6.03
N MET A 140 11.51 -1.91 -5.30
CA MET A 140 10.82 -2.92 -4.49
C MET A 140 10.03 -3.91 -5.35
N LYS A 141 9.68 -3.53 -6.57
CA LYS A 141 8.94 -4.37 -7.51
C LYS A 141 7.68 -4.98 -6.92
N LEU A 142 6.92 -4.15 -6.22
CA LEU A 142 5.75 -4.60 -5.48
C LEU A 142 4.63 -5.14 -6.38
N GLU A 143 4.67 -4.87 -7.69
CA GLU A 143 3.71 -5.45 -8.62
C GLU A 143 3.78 -6.98 -8.62
N GLN A 144 4.87 -7.57 -8.14
CA GLN A 144 5.00 -9.02 -8.02
C GLN A 144 4.03 -9.61 -6.98
N VAL A 145 3.51 -8.78 -6.07
CA VAL A 145 2.62 -9.25 -5.01
C VAL A 145 1.31 -9.77 -5.57
N TYR A 146 0.77 -9.10 -6.59
CA TYR A 146 -0.54 -9.47 -7.16
C TYR A 146 -0.44 -10.22 -8.50
N ASN A 147 0.75 -10.39 -9.04
CA ASN A 147 0.97 -11.11 -10.29
C ASN A 147 1.04 -12.64 -10.10
#